data_51091f5fa87f0e39ec69a34595efde55
#
_entry.id   51091f5fa87f0e39ec69a34595efde55
#
_cell.length_a   1.000
_cell.length_b   1.000
_cell.length_c   1.000
_cell.angle_alpha   90.00
_cell.angle_beta   90.00
_cell.angle_gamma   90.00
#
_symmetry.space_group_name_H-M   'P 1'
#
loop_
_entity.id
_entity.type
_entity.pdbx_description
1 polymer ?
#
loop_
_entity_poly.entity_id
_entity_poly.type
_entity_poly.pdbx_seq_one_letter_code
_entity_poly.pdbx_strand_id
1 'polypeptide(L)'
;LLDKDFQVLYVDKKNVGSRNSSIEGSNRVLIEGLYELYTKLLQEKHLTEEDVTSIYMSGMITSPYGMKEVPHLKVPLSVQEFADSLYCHYEDTLFHRNIYLVPGLKTVNDDFSFVGNMRGEEIEIIGTLDELRSKGITHAALMMPGSHTHVTYVKDDVVSDIISNFTGELFYALKKETIMAPVLSVEATADDLDPEMIHKALENLDR
;
A
#
# COMPACT_ATOMS: atom_id res chain seq x y z
N LEU A 1 -9.69 11.53 -7.77
CA LEU A 1 -11.12 11.52 -8.05
C LEU A 1 -11.42 10.56 -9.18
N LEU A 2 -12.43 9.75 -8.99
CA LEU A 2 -12.95 8.83 -10.00
C LEU A 2 -14.41 9.20 -10.30
N ASP A 3 -14.84 8.91 -11.52
CA ASP A 3 -16.28 8.98 -11.87
C ASP A 3 -17.00 7.65 -11.51
N LYS A 4 -18.30 7.58 -11.84
CA LYS A 4 -19.14 6.39 -11.60
C LYS A 4 -18.69 5.15 -12.36
N ASP A 5 -17.89 5.31 -13.42
CA ASP A 5 -17.35 4.23 -14.26
C ASP A 5 -15.86 3.95 -13.89
N PHE A 6 -15.42 4.45 -12.73
CA PHE A 6 -14.05 4.36 -12.19
C PHE A 6 -12.96 4.98 -13.08
N GLN A 7 -13.34 5.91 -13.98
CA GLN A 7 -12.37 6.65 -14.77
C GLN A 7 -11.72 7.74 -13.93
N VAL A 8 -10.40 7.88 -14.08
CA VAL A 8 -9.63 8.90 -13.35
C VAL A 8 -9.94 10.28 -13.90
N LEU A 9 -10.62 11.11 -13.11
CA LEU A 9 -10.93 12.51 -13.44
C LEU A 9 -9.88 13.50 -12.96
N TYR A 10 -9.21 13.20 -11.84
CA TYR A 10 -8.21 14.08 -11.25
C TYR A 10 -7.28 13.31 -10.32
N VAL A 11 -6.00 13.68 -10.37
CA VAL A 11 -4.97 13.17 -9.46
C VAL A 11 -4.19 14.37 -8.90
N ASP A 12 -3.98 14.37 -7.61
CA ASP A 12 -3.10 15.33 -6.94
C ASP A 12 -2.34 14.65 -5.82
N LYS A 13 -1.29 15.28 -5.34
CA LYS A 13 -0.47 14.78 -4.23
C LYS A 13 0.03 15.90 -3.35
N LYS A 14 0.22 15.58 -2.08
CA LYS A 14 0.82 16.48 -1.08
C LYS A 14 1.90 15.72 -0.32
N ASN A 15 2.96 16.41 0.01
CA ASN A 15 4.07 15.81 0.77
C ASN A 15 3.75 15.81 2.28
N VAL A 16 2.70 15.09 2.65
CA VAL A 16 2.27 14.86 4.03
C VAL A 16 1.86 13.40 4.19
N GLY A 17 2.19 12.77 5.29
CA GLY A 17 1.89 11.36 5.52
C GLY A 17 2.01 10.98 7.00
N SER A 18 1.84 9.70 7.30
CA SER A 18 1.91 9.14 8.65
C SER A 18 3.26 9.41 9.36
N ARG A 19 4.35 9.60 8.59
CA ARG A 19 5.64 10.02 9.16
C ARG A 19 5.55 11.39 9.83
N ASN A 20 4.83 12.34 9.23
CA ASN A 20 4.62 13.67 9.83
C ASN A 20 3.84 13.53 11.15
N SER A 21 2.79 12.73 11.16
CA SER A 21 2.01 12.43 12.36
C SER A 21 2.86 11.79 13.46
N SER A 22 3.75 10.85 13.10
CA SER A 22 4.65 10.19 14.04
C SER A 22 5.64 11.16 14.68
N ILE A 23 6.18 12.11 13.90
CA ILE A 23 7.13 13.12 14.39
C ILE A 23 6.43 14.13 15.31
N GLU A 24 5.22 14.57 14.94
CA GLU A 24 4.45 15.55 15.72
C GLU A 24 3.71 14.94 16.92
N GLY A 25 3.58 13.62 16.98
CA GLY A 25 2.79 12.92 17.99
C GLY A 25 1.28 13.17 17.85
N SER A 26 0.83 13.63 16.68
CA SER A 26 -0.57 13.94 16.39
C SER A 26 -0.88 13.68 14.92
N ASN A 27 -2.06 13.14 14.62
CA ASN A 27 -2.52 12.94 13.24
C ASN A 27 -3.15 14.19 12.60
N ARG A 28 -3.19 15.29 13.32
CA ARG A 28 -3.84 16.53 12.87
C ARG A 28 -3.26 17.04 11.56
N VAL A 29 -1.93 17.11 11.42
CA VAL A 29 -1.24 17.57 10.21
C VAL A 29 -1.61 16.72 8.98
N LEU A 30 -1.79 15.42 9.18
CA LEU A 30 -2.21 14.50 8.12
C LEU A 30 -3.66 14.74 7.70
N ILE A 31 -4.57 14.87 8.67
CA ILE A 31 -6.00 15.11 8.39
C ILE A 31 -6.19 16.46 7.71
N GLU A 32 -5.55 17.52 8.22
CA GLU A 32 -5.57 18.85 7.60
C GLU A 32 -5.03 18.82 6.16
N GLY A 33 -3.90 18.12 5.94
CA GLY A 33 -3.32 17.99 4.59
C GLY A 33 -4.18 17.23 3.61
N LEU A 34 -4.89 16.18 4.06
CA LEU A 34 -5.85 15.44 3.24
C LEU A 34 -7.09 16.28 2.92
N TYR A 35 -7.60 17.03 3.90
CA TYR A 35 -8.75 17.91 3.72
C TYR A 35 -8.44 19.06 2.74
N GLU A 36 -7.23 19.64 2.81
CA GLU A 36 -6.80 20.64 1.84
C GLU A 36 -6.75 20.07 0.40
N LEU A 37 -6.24 18.83 0.23
CA LEU A 37 -6.27 18.17 -1.09
C LEU A 37 -7.70 17.94 -1.57
N TYR A 38 -8.57 17.50 -0.67
CA TYR A 38 -9.97 17.25 -0.97
C TYR A 38 -10.70 18.52 -1.39
N THR A 39 -10.58 19.60 -0.64
CA THR A 39 -11.21 20.89 -0.95
C THR A 39 -10.67 21.50 -2.25
N LYS A 40 -9.35 21.40 -2.49
CA LYS A 40 -8.73 21.81 -3.74
C LYS A 40 -9.30 21.03 -4.93
N LEU A 41 -9.44 19.70 -4.80
CA LEU A 41 -10.01 18.84 -5.82
C LEU A 41 -11.45 19.27 -6.17
N LEU A 42 -12.28 19.57 -5.18
CA LEU A 42 -13.64 20.07 -5.39
C LEU A 42 -13.64 21.39 -6.17
N GLN A 43 -12.78 22.32 -5.77
CA GLN A 43 -12.64 23.62 -6.45
C GLN A 43 -12.18 23.47 -7.90
N GLU A 44 -11.14 22.70 -8.16
CA GLU A 44 -10.58 22.49 -9.52
C GLU A 44 -11.57 21.82 -10.47
N LYS A 45 -12.48 21.01 -9.94
CA LYS A 45 -13.49 20.29 -10.71
C LYS A 45 -14.87 20.94 -10.67
N HIS A 46 -15.01 22.09 -10.00
CA HIS A 46 -16.28 22.77 -9.80
C HIS A 46 -17.37 21.90 -9.20
N LEU A 47 -16.96 21.05 -8.23
CA LEU A 47 -17.82 20.12 -7.49
C LEU A 47 -18.15 20.66 -6.09
N THR A 48 -19.23 20.16 -5.56
CA THR A 48 -19.66 20.36 -4.17
C THR A 48 -19.45 19.09 -3.36
N GLU A 49 -19.60 19.16 -2.05
CA GLU A 49 -19.58 17.98 -1.15
C GLU A 49 -20.66 16.94 -1.52
N GLU A 50 -21.80 17.40 -2.05
CA GLU A 50 -22.94 16.56 -2.43
C GLU A 50 -22.66 15.73 -3.69
N ASP A 51 -21.74 16.20 -4.53
CA ASP A 51 -21.33 15.50 -5.75
C ASP A 51 -20.41 14.29 -5.45
N VAL A 52 -19.83 14.23 -4.24
CA VAL A 52 -18.95 13.15 -3.83
C VAL A 52 -19.74 12.09 -3.07
N THR A 53 -19.97 10.95 -3.70
CA THR A 53 -20.75 9.85 -3.16
C THR A 53 -20.06 9.20 -1.96
N SER A 54 -18.76 8.93 -2.07
CA SER A 54 -17.99 8.24 -1.03
C SER A 54 -16.49 8.57 -1.12
N ILE A 55 -15.82 8.47 0.02
CA ILE A 55 -14.37 8.63 0.14
C ILE A 55 -13.81 7.29 0.64
N TYR A 56 -12.83 6.76 -0.08
CA TYR A 56 -12.07 5.58 0.32
C TYR A 56 -10.62 5.96 0.57
N MET A 57 -10.04 5.45 1.64
CA MET A 57 -8.64 5.69 1.98
C MET A 57 -7.95 4.37 2.33
N SER A 58 -6.78 4.13 1.74
CA SER A 58 -5.96 2.94 1.96
C SER A 58 -4.52 3.29 2.36
N GLY A 59 -3.77 2.32 2.79
CA GLY A 59 -2.36 2.46 3.18
C GLY A 59 -2.17 2.99 4.59
N MET A 60 -1.10 3.71 4.83
CA MET A 60 -0.70 4.16 6.17
C MET A 60 -1.70 5.07 6.86
N ILE A 61 -2.73 5.55 6.18
CA ILE A 61 -3.85 6.28 6.77
C ILE A 61 -4.61 5.45 7.81
N THR A 62 -4.53 4.12 7.70
CA THR A 62 -5.17 3.15 8.61
C THR A 62 -4.21 2.56 9.64
N SER A 63 -3.01 3.13 9.80
CA SER A 63 -2.02 2.76 10.80
C SER A 63 -2.24 3.54 12.12
N PRO A 64 -1.53 3.20 13.22
CA PRO A 64 -1.54 3.97 14.45
C PRO A 64 -1.20 5.46 14.29
N TYR A 65 -0.43 5.80 13.25
CA TYR A 65 -0.06 7.18 12.89
C TYR A 65 -0.91 7.78 11.77
N GLY A 66 -1.97 7.07 11.37
CA GLY A 66 -2.92 7.51 10.37
C GLY A 66 -4.11 8.27 10.93
N MET A 67 -5.18 8.38 10.16
CA MET A 67 -6.44 8.98 10.60
C MET A 67 -7.09 8.13 11.70
N LYS A 68 -7.11 6.83 11.51
CA LYS A 68 -7.69 5.85 12.43
C LYS A 68 -6.99 4.51 12.27
N GLU A 69 -6.53 3.92 13.38
CA GLU A 69 -6.00 2.58 13.34
C GLU A 69 -7.12 1.57 13.03
N VAL A 70 -6.91 0.80 11.95
CA VAL A 70 -7.77 -0.31 11.55
C VAL A 70 -6.95 -1.59 11.61
N PRO A 71 -7.38 -2.61 12.38
CA PRO A 71 -6.67 -3.88 12.47
C PRO A 71 -6.52 -4.56 11.10
N HIS A 72 -5.40 -5.24 10.89
CA HIS A 72 -5.21 -6.06 9.69
C HIS A 72 -6.18 -7.25 9.67
N LEU A 73 -6.71 -7.54 8.50
CA LEU A 73 -7.43 -8.79 8.23
C LEU A 73 -6.44 -9.95 8.09
N LYS A 74 -6.89 -11.12 8.46
CA LYS A 74 -6.08 -12.33 8.39
C LYS A 74 -6.30 -13.03 7.07
N VAL A 75 -5.22 -13.45 6.41
CA VAL A 75 -5.32 -14.37 5.27
C VAL A 75 -5.32 -15.82 5.76
N PRO A 76 -5.93 -16.79 5.03
CA PRO A 76 -6.58 -16.61 3.72
C PRO A 76 -7.87 -15.79 3.79
N LEU A 77 -8.11 -14.98 2.76
CA LEU A 77 -9.25 -14.06 2.70
C LEU A 77 -9.71 -13.90 1.24
N SER A 78 -11.00 -14.03 0.99
CA SER A 78 -11.58 -13.77 -0.33
C SER A 78 -11.77 -12.28 -0.59
N VAL A 79 -11.88 -11.91 -1.88
CA VAL A 79 -12.20 -10.53 -2.30
C VAL A 79 -13.51 -10.04 -1.68
N GLN A 80 -14.52 -10.92 -1.58
CA GLN A 80 -15.81 -10.56 -1.00
C GLN A 80 -15.70 -10.27 0.50
N GLU A 81 -15.01 -11.13 1.26
CA GLU A 81 -14.79 -10.90 2.69
C GLU A 81 -13.97 -9.62 2.93
N PHE A 82 -13.01 -9.32 2.04
CA PHE A 82 -12.27 -8.07 2.10
C PHE A 82 -13.19 -6.86 1.89
N ALA A 83 -14.02 -6.88 0.86
CA ALA A 83 -14.97 -5.80 0.57
C ALA A 83 -15.96 -5.56 1.72
N ASP A 84 -16.44 -6.64 2.35
CA ASP A 84 -17.37 -6.57 3.48
C ASP A 84 -16.69 -6.09 4.78
N SER A 85 -15.35 -6.06 4.81
CA SER A 85 -14.54 -5.68 5.97
C SER A 85 -14.05 -4.24 5.96
N LEU A 86 -14.49 -3.42 5.02
CA LEU A 86 -14.16 -1.99 5.01
C LEU A 86 -14.66 -1.31 6.29
N TYR A 87 -13.79 -0.53 6.93
CA TYR A 87 -14.12 0.16 8.15
C TYR A 87 -14.74 1.54 7.85
N CYS A 88 -16.00 1.72 8.18
CA CYS A 88 -16.67 3.02 8.06
C CYS A 88 -16.32 3.90 9.26
N HIS A 89 -15.61 4.99 9.01
CA HIS A 89 -15.21 5.99 10.00
C HIS A 89 -15.90 7.32 9.70
N TYR A 90 -16.64 7.86 10.69
CA TYR A 90 -17.12 9.22 10.59
C TYR A 90 -16.03 10.18 11.08
N GLU A 91 -15.50 11.00 10.16
CA GLU A 91 -14.53 12.04 10.50
C GLU A 91 -15.30 13.33 10.84
N ASP A 92 -15.21 13.76 12.10
CA ASP A 92 -16.06 14.80 12.71
C ASP A 92 -15.38 16.16 12.86
N THR A 93 -14.10 16.28 12.46
CA THR A 93 -13.34 17.53 12.66
C THR A 93 -13.33 18.41 11.41
N LEU A 94 -13.13 17.87 10.24
CA LEU A 94 -12.99 18.59 8.97
C LEU A 94 -13.91 18.07 7.87
N PHE A 95 -13.92 16.76 7.62
CA PHE A 95 -14.72 16.18 6.54
C PHE A 95 -16.21 16.10 6.87
N HIS A 96 -16.58 15.98 8.13
CA HIS A 96 -17.96 15.84 8.63
C HIS A 96 -18.79 14.80 7.87
N ARG A 97 -18.14 13.68 7.49
CA ARG A 97 -18.76 12.61 6.71
C ARG A 97 -18.12 11.25 6.95
N ASN A 98 -18.77 10.23 6.47
CA ASN A 98 -18.25 8.87 6.46
C ASN A 98 -17.10 8.73 5.45
N ILE A 99 -16.01 8.10 5.89
CA ILE A 99 -14.85 7.72 5.11
C ILE A 99 -14.66 6.21 5.26
N TYR A 100 -14.51 5.51 4.16
CA TYR A 100 -14.27 4.07 4.15
C TYR A 100 -12.77 3.81 4.17
N LEU A 101 -12.31 3.23 5.28
CA LEU A 101 -10.91 2.91 5.52
C LEU A 101 -10.65 1.46 5.15
N VAL A 102 -9.64 1.24 4.31
CA VAL A 102 -9.27 -0.08 3.82
C VAL A 102 -8.30 -0.72 4.80
N PRO A 103 -8.64 -1.88 5.41
CA PRO A 103 -7.75 -2.58 6.32
C PRO A 103 -6.57 -3.22 5.57
N GLY A 104 -5.39 -3.25 6.20
CA GLY A 104 -4.27 -4.04 5.70
C GLY A 104 -4.50 -5.54 5.83
N LEU A 105 -3.60 -6.33 5.27
CA LEU A 105 -3.61 -7.80 5.36
C LEU A 105 -2.43 -8.32 6.18
N LYS A 106 -2.59 -9.47 6.81
CA LYS A 106 -1.51 -10.18 7.50
C LYS A 106 -1.69 -11.70 7.48
N THR A 107 -0.56 -12.41 7.51
CA THR A 107 -0.55 -13.83 7.83
C THR A 107 -0.71 -14.04 9.34
N VAL A 108 -1.20 -15.21 9.73
CA VAL A 108 -1.20 -15.67 11.12
C VAL A 108 -0.54 -17.03 11.13
N ASN A 109 0.64 -17.11 11.73
CA ASN A 109 1.40 -18.33 11.85
C ASN A 109 2.04 -18.38 13.26
N ASP A 110 2.14 -19.57 13.83
CA ASP A 110 2.83 -19.79 15.11
C ASP A 110 4.36 -19.68 14.97
N ASP A 111 4.86 -19.84 13.76
CA ASP A 111 6.26 -19.63 13.41
C ASP A 111 6.47 -18.19 12.89
N PHE A 112 7.17 -17.36 13.67
CA PHE A 112 7.46 -15.97 13.33
C PHE A 112 8.28 -15.78 12.05
N SER A 113 8.97 -16.81 11.56
CA SER A 113 9.72 -16.75 10.30
C SER A 113 8.81 -16.62 9.06
N PHE A 114 7.52 -16.91 9.20
CA PHE A 114 6.52 -16.84 8.14
C PHE A 114 5.47 -15.76 8.36
N VAL A 115 5.76 -14.74 9.16
CA VAL A 115 4.83 -13.63 9.37
C VAL A 115 5.02 -12.59 8.27
N GLY A 116 3.97 -12.36 7.49
CA GLY A 116 3.88 -11.28 6.51
C GLY A 116 2.75 -10.31 6.87
N ASN A 117 2.95 -9.03 6.60
CA ASN A 117 1.89 -8.03 6.66
C ASN A 117 2.10 -6.98 5.59
N MET A 118 1.01 -6.35 5.17
CA MET A 118 1.03 -5.24 4.23
C MET A 118 -0.05 -4.23 4.57
N ARG A 119 0.17 -2.99 4.12
CA ARG A 119 -0.81 -1.91 4.31
C ARG A 119 -0.66 -0.88 3.20
N GLY A 120 -1.54 -0.99 2.21
CA GLY A 120 -1.59 -0.20 0.98
C GLY A 120 -1.63 -1.09 -0.26
N GLU A 121 -0.78 -2.09 -0.31
CA GLU A 121 -0.62 -3.01 -1.44
C GLU A 121 -1.84 -3.94 -1.64
N GLU A 122 -2.69 -4.11 -0.63
CA GLU A 122 -3.93 -4.89 -0.73
C GLU A 122 -4.86 -4.40 -1.85
N ILE A 123 -4.89 -3.09 -2.11
CA ILE A 123 -5.69 -2.51 -3.19
C ILE A 123 -5.12 -2.87 -4.56
N GLU A 124 -3.79 -2.88 -4.70
CA GLU A 124 -3.12 -3.29 -5.94
C GLU A 124 -3.37 -4.77 -6.22
N ILE A 125 -3.36 -5.61 -5.18
CA ILE A 125 -3.68 -7.04 -5.29
C ILE A 125 -5.11 -7.21 -5.80
N ILE A 126 -6.09 -6.60 -5.14
CA ILE A 126 -7.51 -6.72 -5.49
C ILE A 126 -7.76 -6.25 -6.92
N GLY A 127 -7.16 -5.11 -7.32
CA GLY A 127 -7.27 -4.63 -8.70
C GLY A 127 -6.64 -5.59 -9.71
N THR A 128 -5.51 -6.20 -9.37
CA THR A 128 -4.84 -7.18 -10.23
C THR A 128 -5.63 -8.47 -10.37
N LEU A 129 -6.34 -8.91 -9.33
CA LEU A 129 -7.19 -10.11 -9.40
C LEU A 129 -8.29 -10.00 -10.46
N ASP A 130 -8.88 -8.83 -10.63
CA ASP A 130 -9.89 -8.61 -11.67
C ASP A 130 -9.28 -8.76 -13.08
N GLU A 131 -8.08 -8.25 -13.30
CA GLU A 131 -7.34 -8.43 -14.54
C GLU A 131 -6.96 -9.90 -14.79
N LEU A 132 -6.45 -10.60 -13.77
CA LEU A 132 -6.11 -12.03 -13.86
C LEU A 132 -7.34 -12.87 -14.22
N ARG A 133 -8.47 -12.59 -13.59
CA ARG A 133 -9.75 -13.26 -13.86
C ARG A 133 -10.17 -13.07 -15.33
N SER A 134 -10.04 -11.85 -15.86
CA SER A 134 -10.37 -11.55 -17.26
C SER A 134 -9.52 -12.35 -18.25
N LYS A 135 -8.32 -12.76 -17.84
CA LYS A 135 -7.36 -13.58 -18.60
C LYS A 135 -7.49 -15.09 -18.33
N GLY A 136 -8.43 -15.49 -17.48
CA GLY A 136 -8.62 -16.89 -17.08
C GLY A 136 -7.50 -17.43 -16.17
N ILE A 137 -6.73 -16.56 -15.51
CA ILE A 137 -5.66 -16.93 -14.59
C ILE A 137 -6.25 -17.02 -13.18
N THR A 138 -6.27 -18.21 -12.61
CA THR A 138 -6.85 -18.47 -11.30
C THR A 138 -5.81 -18.63 -10.19
N HIS A 139 -4.52 -18.77 -10.54
CA HIS A 139 -3.41 -18.91 -9.59
C HIS A 139 -2.26 -18.00 -10.01
N ALA A 140 -1.78 -17.20 -9.08
CA ALA A 140 -0.64 -16.31 -9.33
C ALA A 140 0.16 -16.05 -8.04
N ALA A 141 1.43 -15.70 -8.21
CA ALA A 141 2.24 -15.03 -7.22
C ALA A 141 2.46 -13.58 -7.68
N LEU A 142 1.97 -12.63 -6.92
CA LEU A 142 2.08 -11.21 -7.21
C LEU A 142 3.24 -10.63 -6.40
N MET A 143 4.23 -10.09 -7.08
CA MET A 143 5.38 -9.44 -6.44
C MET A 143 5.22 -7.92 -6.54
N MET A 144 5.21 -7.25 -5.40
CA MET A 144 5.08 -5.80 -5.25
C MET A 144 6.36 -5.26 -4.61
N PRO A 145 7.35 -4.85 -5.44
CA PRO A 145 8.59 -4.26 -4.93
C PRO A 145 8.34 -2.84 -4.44
N GLY A 146 8.88 -2.52 -3.26
CA GLY A 146 8.73 -1.22 -2.62
C GLY A 146 9.77 -1.00 -1.51
N SER A 147 9.43 -0.20 -0.50
CA SER A 147 10.21 -0.13 0.75
C SER A 147 10.33 -1.52 1.40
N HIS A 148 9.24 -2.25 1.40
CA HIS A 148 9.19 -3.70 1.58
C HIS A 148 8.81 -4.35 0.24
N THR A 149 9.30 -5.54 -0.02
CA THR A 149 8.79 -6.35 -1.13
C THR A 149 7.82 -7.38 -0.55
N HIS A 150 6.60 -7.36 -1.06
CA HIS A 150 5.59 -8.35 -0.72
C HIS A 150 5.44 -9.32 -1.89
N VAL A 151 5.42 -10.62 -1.59
CA VAL A 151 5.00 -11.66 -2.52
C VAL A 151 3.71 -12.25 -1.98
N THR A 152 2.63 -12.07 -2.73
CA THR A 152 1.29 -12.49 -2.35
C THR A 152 0.85 -13.62 -3.25
N TYR A 153 0.45 -14.74 -2.64
CA TYR A 153 -0.11 -15.88 -3.34
C TYR A 153 -1.62 -15.74 -3.41
N VAL A 154 -2.16 -15.83 -4.63
CA VAL A 154 -3.59 -15.76 -4.90
C VAL A 154 -4.07 -17.02 -5.60
N LYS A 155 -5.24 -17.49 -5.23
CA LYS A 155 -5.88 -18.66 -5.80
C LYS A 155 -7.41 -18.49 -5.76
N ASP A 156 -8.04 -18.59 -6.93
CA ASP A 156 -9.51 -18.57 -7.06
C ASP A 156 -10.17 -17.38 -6.32
N ASP A 157 -9.64 -16.16 -6.53
CA ASP A 157 -10.07 -14.92 -5.86
C ASP A 157 -9.84 -14.88 -4.32
N VAL A 158 -8.99 -15.75 -3.82
CA VAL A 158 -8.57 -15.77 -2.41
C VAL A 158 -7.11 -15.36 -2.31
N VAL A 159 -6.82 -14.37 -1.48
CA VAL A 159 -5.45 -14.08 -1.02
C VAL A 159 -5.10 -15.16 -0.01
N SER A 160 -4.22 -16.08 -0.38
CA SER A 160 -3.95 -17.29 0.42
C SER A 160 -2.77 -17.13 1.37
N ASP A 161 -1.73 -16.38 0.97
CA ASP A 161 -0.53 -16.18 1.78
C ASP A 161 0.22 -14.92 1.38
N ILE A 162 1.06 -14.40 2.29
CA ILE A 162 1.87 -13.20 2.10
C ILE A 162 3.26 -13.45 2.67
N ILE A 163 4.29 -13.20 1.87
CA ILE A 163 5.68 -13.13 2.32
C ILE A 163 6.14 -11.67 2.22
N SER A 164 6.71 -11.14 3.29
CA SER A 164 7.17 -9.76 3.36
C SER A 164 8.65 -9.68 3.70
N ASN A 165 9.41 -8.90 2.95
CA ASN A 165 10.84 -8.69 3.17
C ASN A 165 11.18 -7.20 3.16
N PHE A 166 12.09 -6.79 4.04
CA PHE A 166 12.70 -5.47 3.96
C PHE A 166 13.64 -5.43 2.76
N THR A 167 13.36 -4.58 1.80
CA THR A 167 14.16 -4.45 0.57
C THR A 167 14.58 -3.01 0.31
N GLY A 168 13.71 -2.18 -0.22
CA GLY A 168 14.02 -0.79 -0.55
C GLY A 168 14.41 0.03 0.67
N GLU A 169 13.77 -0.16 1.81
CA GLU A 169 14.11 0.55 3.05
C GLU A 169 15.49 0.11 3.60
N LEU A 170 15.78 -1.20 3.58
CA LEU A 170 17.08 -1.70 3.95
C LEU A 170 18.18 -1.17 3.01
N PHE A 171 17.93 -1.21 1.71
CA PHE A 171 18.87 -0.65 0.72
C PHE A 171 19.10 0.85 0.95
N TYR A 172 18.03 1.61 1.23
CA TYR A 172 18.14 3.03 1.53
C TYR A 172 18.99 3.27 2.79
N ALA A 173 18.77 2.50 3.86
CA ALA A 173 19.56 2.60 5.09
C ALA A 173 21.04 2.28 4.84
N LEU A 174 21.33 1.22 4.09
CA LEU A 174 22.72 0.87 3.73
C LEU A 174 23.39 1.98 2.91
N LYS A 175 22.65 2.56 1.95
CA LYS A 175 23.13 3.64 1.08
C LYS A 175 23.40 4.95 1.83
N LYS A 176 22.71 5.21 2.95
CA LYS A 176 22.77 6.48 3.67
C LYS A 176 23.61 6.42 4.95
N GLU A 177 23.51 5.32 5.69
CA GLU A 177 23.92 5.27 7.09
C GLU A 177 25.09 4.29 7.35
N THR A 178 25.70 3.72 6.29
CA THR A 178 26.77 2.72 6.44
C THR A 178 28.02 3.05 5.64
N ILE A 179 29.11 2.31 5.91
CA ILE A 179 30.35 2.38 5.12
C ILE A 179 30.16 1.94 3.66
N MET A 180 29.04 1.32 3.34
CA MET A 180 28.68 0.92 1.98
C MET A 180 28.18 2.10 1.13
N ALA A 181 27.89 3.25 1.73
CA ALA A 181 27.32 4.40 1.05
C ALA A 181 28.08 4.82 -0.22
N PRO A 182 29.42 4.90 -0.27
CA PRO A 182 30.14 5.27 -1.49
C PRO A 182 29.94 4.29 -2.65
N VAL A 183 29.82 3.00 -2.35
CA VAL A 183 29.61 1.93 -3.36
C VAL A 183 28.18 1.92 -3.86
N LEU A 184 27.21 2.03 -2.95
CA LEU A 184 25.78 1.95 -3.25
C LEU A 184 25.21 3.26 -3.82
N SER A 185 25.98 4.36 -3.79
CA SER A 185 25.54 5.66 -4.33
C SER A 185 25.83 5.82 -5.82
N VAL A 186 26.50 4.87 -6.45
CA VAL A 186 26.67 4.84 -7.90
C VAL A 186 25.29 4.64 -8.55
N GLU A 187 24.93 5.53 -9.47
CA GLU A 187 23.73 5.36 -10.26
C GLU A 187 23.94 4.20 -11.24
N ALA A 188 23.13 3.17 -11.09
CA ALA A 188 23.09 2.05 -12.02
C ALA A 188 21.87 2.19 -12.95
N THR A 189 22.06 1.86 -14.20
CA THR A 189 21.00 1.79 -15.21
C THR A 189 20.63 0.32 -15.48
N ALA A 190 19.57 0.09 -16.25
CA ALA A 190 19.19 -1.26 -16.66
C ALA A 190 20.30 -1.95 -17.47
N ASP A 191 21.13 -1.16 -18.18
CA ASP A 191 22.24 -1.68 -18.99
C ASP A 191 23.45 -2.16 -18.14
N ASP A 192 23.49 -1.76 -16.86
CA ASP A 192 24.52 -2.19 -15.91
C ASP A 192 24.17 -3.52 -15.23
N LEU A 193 23.00 -4.10 -15.52
CA LEU A 193 22.60 -5.40 -15.00
C LEU A 193 23.41 -6.51 -15.71
N ASP A 194 24.18 -7.26 -14.92
CA ASP A 194 24.90 -8.43 -15.37
C ASP A 194 24.14 -9.71 -14.99
N PRO A 195 23.48 -10.40 -15.95
CA PRO A 195 22.71 -11.60 -15.66
C PRO A 195 23.55 -12.73 -15.07
N GLU A 196 24.85 -12.82 -15.44
CA GLU A 196 25.77 -13.83 -14.90
C GLU A 196 26.05 -13.58 -13.41
N MET A 197 26.24 -12.33 -13.03
CA MET A 197 26.44 -11.97 -11.62
C MET A 197 25.18 -12.20 -10.78
N ILE A 198 24.01 -11.92 -11.35
CA ILE A 198 22.72 -12.24 -10.70
C ILE A 198 22.60 -13.75 -10.50
N HIS A 199 22.89 -14.53 -11.52
CA HIS A 199 22.85 -15.99 -11.43
C HIS A 199 23.81 -16.54 -10.37
N LYS A 200 25.05 -16.07 -10.34
CA LYS A 200 26.04 -16.43 -9.29
C LYS A 200 25.57 -16.03 -7.88
N ALA A 201 24.91 -14.87 -7.73
CA ALA A 201 24.36 -14.46 -6.45
C ALA A 201 23.24 -15.41 -5.99
N LEU A 202 22.35 -15.83 -6.90
CA LEU A 202 21.29 -16.80 -6.61
C LEU A 202 21.83 -18.18 -6.24
N GLU A 203 22.88 -18.66 -6.91
CA GLU A 203 23.53 -19.94 -6.57
C GLU A 203 24.17 -19.94 -5.17
N ASN A 204 24.46 -18.78 -4.61
CA ASN A 204 25.06 -18.64 -3.27
C ASN A 204 24.01 -18.47 -2.15
N LEU A 205 22.71 -18.40 -2.46
CA LEU A 205 21.66 -18.28 -1.43
C LEU A 205 21.55 -19.53 -0.54
N ASP A 206 21.94 -20.70 -1.04
CA ASP A 206 21.86 -21.98 -0.32
C ASP A 206 23.14 -22.28 0.50
N ARG A 207 24.09 -21.36 0.61
CA ARG A 207 25.33 -21.47 1.37
C ARG A 207 25.28 -20.66 2.65
#